data_bce8ad7b49c2a8835497c1f7a5c8a823
#
_entry.id   bce8ad7b49c2a8835497c1f7a5c8a823
#
_cell.length_a   1.000
_cell.length_b   1.000
_cell.length_c   1.000
_cell.angle_alpha   90.00
_cell.angle_beta   90.00
_cell.angle_gamma   90.00
#
_symmetry.space_group_name_H-M   'P 1'
#
loop_
_entity.id
_entity.type
_entity.pdbx_description
1 polymer ?
#
loop_
_entity_poly.entity_id
_entity_poly.type
_entity_poly.pdbx_seq_one_letter_code
_entity_poly.pdbx_strand_id
1 'polypeptide(L)'
;LEMLANASHNLGVNTVIGVTSHIDSPLRDMSNVVLDMGPDIEEPCPINTTPSATIAVMLAISDALALTLMELKEFTTTDYHARHHKGYLGSVTRPATSYDES
;
A
#
# COMPACT_ATOMS: atom_id res chain seq x y z
N LEU A 1 -12.17 13.51 -8.51
CA LEU A 1 -12.83 12.54 -7.63
C LEU A 1 -14.03 11.85 -8.29
N GLU A 2 -14.92 12.57 -9.00
CA GLU A 2 -16.03 11.94 -9.74
C GLU A 2 -15.55 10.93 -10.77
N MET A 3 -14.49 11.24 -11.51
CA MET A 3 -13.90 10.33 -12.47
C MET A 3 -13.40 9.04 -11.79
N LEU A 4 -12.78 9.17 -10.62
CA LEU A 4 -12.29 8.05 -9.84
C LEU A 4 -13.43 7.18 -9.30
N ALA A 5 -14.50 7.82 -8.79
CA ALA A 5 -15.68 7.12 -8.33
C ALA A 5 -16.37 6.33 -9.45
N ASN A 6 -16.51 6.95 -10.62
CA ASN A 6 -17.08 6.30 -11.81
C ASN A 6 -16.21 5.14 -12.30
N ALA A 7 -14.89 5.31 -12.32
CA ALA A 7 -13.95 4.24 -12.68
C ALA A 7 -14.04 3.07 -11.70
N SER A 8 -14.09 3.33 -10.40
CA SER A 8 -14.25 2.30 -9.38
C SER A 8 -15.52 1.51 -9.56
N HIS A 9 -16.63 2.18 -9.81
CA HIS A 9 -17.93 1.55 -10.07
C HIS A 9 -17.87 0.66 -11.32
N ASN A 10 -17.33 1.19 -12.42
CA ASN A 10 -17.24 0.47 -13.70
C ASN A 10 -16.31 -0.75 -13.65
N LEU A 11 -15.30 -0.71 -12.80
CA LEU A 11 -14.36 -1.82 -12.59
C LEU A 11 -14.83 -2.84 -11.54
N GLY A 12 -16.00 -2.63 -10.95
CA GLY A 12 -16.55 -3.53 -9.94
C GLY A 12 -15.79 -3.50 -8.62
N VAL A 13 -15.21 -2.35 -8.26
CA VAL A 13 -14.52 -2.16 -6.97
C VAL A 13 -15.55 -2.15 -5.86
N ASN A 14 -15.42 -3.06 -4.89
CA ASN A 14 -16.36 -3.19 -3.78
C ASN A 14 -15.99 -2.32 -2.57
N THR A 15 -14.71 -2.01 -2.40
CA THR A 15 -14.21 -1.29 -1.23
C THR A 15 -13.15 -0.28 -1.66
N VAL A 16 -13.30 0.94 -1.17
CA VAL A 16 -12.34 2.03 -1.36
C VAL A 16 -11.75 2.37 -0.01
N ILE A 17 -10.42 2.35 0.08
CA ILE A 17 -9.66 2.81 1.24
C ILE A 17 -9.06 4.16 0.88
N GLY A 18 -9.51 5.22 1.54
CA GLY A 18 -8.97 6.57 1.36
C GLY A 18 -7.86 6.85 2.36
N VAL A 19 -6.79 7.49 1.90
CA VAL A 19 -5.69 7.95 2.76
C VAL A 19 -5.62 9.46 2.64
N THR A 20 -5.86 10.17 3.72
CA THR A 20 -5.90 11.65 3.73
C THR A 20 -5.64 12.22 5.11
N SER A 21 -5.12 13.44 5.16
CA SER A 21 -4.97 14.24 6.38
C SER A 21 -6.09 15.28 6.53
N HIS A 22 -6.77 15.64 5.45
CA HIS A 22 -7.80 16.69 5.48
C HIS A 22 -9.12 16.16 6.02
N ILE A 23 -9.64 16.84 7.05
CA ILE A 23 -10.89 16.47 7.70
C ILE A 23 -12.11 16.61 6.76
N ASP A 24 -12.08 17.61 5.88
CA ASP A 24 -13.16 17.93 4.96
C ASP A 24 -12.91 17.41 3.53
N SER A 25 -11.99 16.46 3.36
CA SER A 25 -11.69 15.93 2.04
C SER A 25 -12.88 15.14 1.47
N PRO A 26 -13.32 15.44 0.23
CA PRO A 26 -14.34 14.65 -0.45
C PRO A 26 -13.95 13.15 -0.62
N LEU A 27 -12.67 12.83 -0.51
CA LEU A 27 -12.21 11.45 -0.52
C LEU A 27 -12.77 10.63 0.65
N ARG A 28 -13.05 11.29 1.78
CA ARG A 28 -13.67 10.62 2.95
C ARG A 28 -15.07 10.12 2.63
N ASP A 29 -15.85 10.92 1.91
CA ASP A 29 -17.24 10.59 1.58
C ASP A 29 -17.32 9.41 0.59
N MET A 30 -16.36 9.28 -0.30
CA MET A 30 -16.31 8.18 -1.27
C MET A 30 -15.58 6.94 -0.78
N SER A 31 -15.00 6.97 0.41
CA SER A 31 -14.22 5.86 0.98
C SER A 31 -15.05 5.05 1.95
N ASN A 32 -14.92 3.73 1.89
CA ASN A 32 -15.51 2.82 2.88
C ASN A 32 -14.68 2.79 4.17
N VAL A 33 -13.37 2.95 4.03
CA VAL A 33 -12.42 3.03 5.14
C VAL A 33 -11.51 4.22 4.90
N VAL A 34 -11.26 5.00 5.94
CA VAL A 34 -10.33 6.12 5.89
C VAL A 34 -9.14 5.84 6.81
N LEU A 35 -7.95 5.89 6.26
CA LEU A 35 -6.70 5.92 7.00
C LEU A 35 -6.27 7.38 7.13
N ASP A 36 -6.38 7.91 8.33
CA ASP A 36 -6.06 9.29 8.62
C ASP A 36 -4.57 9.46 8.85
N MET A 37 -3.95 10.36 8.10
CA MET A 37 -2.51 10.64 8.25
C MET A 37 -2.21 11.63 9.40
N GLY A 38 -3.26 12.15 10.04
CA GLY A 38 -3.14 13.19 11.06
C GLY A 38 -3.24 14.60 10.47
N PRO A 39 -3.73 15.57 11.28
CA PRO A 39 -4.00 16.94 10.80
C PRO A 39 -2.75 17.82 10.67
N ASP A 40 -1.65 17.46 11.33
CA ASP A 40 -0.52 18.35 11.59
C ASP A 40 0.70 18.01 10.71
N ILE A 41 0.48 17.59 9.49
CA ILE A 41 1.58 17.34 8.54
C ILE A 41 1.99 18.66 7.89
N GLU A 42 3.14 19.19 8.26
CA GLU A 42 3.74 20.36 7.64
C GLU A 42 4.69 19.93 6.52
N GLU A 43 4.51 20.53 5.34
CA GLU A 43 5.40 20.28 4.22
C GLU A 43 6.68 21.13 4.34
N PRO A 44 7.88 20.50 4.43
CA PRO A 44 9.13 21.22 4.67
C PRO A 44 9.71 21.88 3.42
N CYS A 45 8.91 22.16 2.43
CA CYS A 45 9.35 22.86 1.22
C CYS A 45 9.30 24.38 1.40
N PRO A 46 10.08 25.16 0.62
CA PRO A 46 10.15 26.61 0.77
C PRO A 46 8.81 27.35 0.64
N ILE A 47 7.83 26.74 -0.01
CA ILE A 47 6.48 27.33 -0.19
C ILE A 47 5.42 26.63 0.68
N ASN A 48 5.81 25.69 1.54
CA ASN A 48 4.95 24.95 2.45
C ASN A 48 3.74 24.26 1.80
N THR A 49 3.86 23.89 0.54
CA THR A 49 2.73 23.38 -0.24
C THR A 49 3.06 22.10 -1.02
N THR A 50 4.28 21.99 -1.54
CA THR A 50 4.68 20.83 -2.34
C THR A 50 4.74 19.58 -1.48
N PRO A 51 4.01 18.51 -1.83
CA PRO A 51 4.02 17.27 -1.07
C PRO A 51 5.42 16.70 -0.89
N SER A 52 5.78 16.46 0.35
CA SER A 52 7.10 15.97 0.78
C SER A 52 6.93 15.11 2.05
N ALA A 53 6.66 15.72 3.21
CA ALA A 53 6.34 14.97 4.43
C ALA A 53 5.08 14.11 4.25
N THR A 54 4.07 14.61 3.56
CA THR A 54 2.85 13.86 3.23
C THR A 54 3.17 12.57 2.46
N ILE A 55 4.08 12.64 1.49
CA ILE A 55 4.51 11.45 0.72
C ILE A 55 5.20 10.42 1.64
N ALA A 56 6.08 10.88 2.53
CA ALA A 56 6.77 10.01 3.48
C ALA A 56 5.78 9.29 4.42
N VAL A 57 4.78 10.00 4.93
CA VAL A 57 3.72 9.42 5.76
C VAL A 57 2.86 8.43 4.96
N MET A 58 2.48 8.76 3.74
CA MET A 58 1.74 7.85 2.85
C MET A 58 2.50 6.56 2.59
N LEU A 59 3.80 6.64 2.31
CA LEU A 59 4.63 5.46 2.09
C LEU A 59 4.70 4.58 3.35
N ALA A 60 4.85 5.19 4.53
CA ALA A 60 4.87 4.44 5.78
C ALA A 60 3.54 3.72 6.05
N ILE A 61 2.41 4.38 5.85
CA ILE A 61 1.08 3.79 6.00
C ILE A 61 0.85 2.67 4.98
N SER A 62 1.22 2.91 3.73
CA SER A 62 1.06 1.92 2.65
C SER A 62 1.89 0.67 2.90
N ASP A 63 3.12 0.84 3.38
CA ASP A 63 4.02 -0.27 3.72
C ASP A 63 3.48 -1.06 4.92
N ALA A 64 3.05 -0.37 5.97
CA ALA A 64 2.42 -1.01 7.13
C ALA A 64 1.17 -1.80 6.73
N LEU A 65 0.33 -1.26 5.85
CA LEU A 65 -0.85 -1.96 5.33
C LEU A 65 -0.46 -3.19 4.53
N ALA A 66 0.51 -3.07 3.64
CA ALA A 66 0.99 -4.19 2.83
C ALA A 66 1.55 -5.34 3.69
N LEU A 67 2.40 -5.03 4.67
CA LEU A 67 2.98 -6.01 5.57
C LEU A 67 1.91 -6.68 6.45
N THR A 68 0.93 -5.91 6.93
CA THR A 68 -0.20 -6.44 7.70
C THR A 68 -1.03 -7.41 6.86
N LEU A 69 -1.30 -7.07 5.60
CA LEU A 69 -2.03 -7.96 4.69
C LEU A 69 -1.24 -9.23 4.37
N MET A 70 0.07 -9.15 4.22
CA MET A 70 0.92 -10.33 4.03
C MET A 70 0.80 -11.27 5.24
N GLU A 71 0.83 -10.74 6.45
CA GLU A 71 0.68 -11.53 7.68
C GLU A 71 -0.72 -12.14 7.79
N LEU A 72 -1.78 -11.36 7.59
CA LEU A 72 -3.17 -11.84 7.64
C LEU A 72 -3.48 -12.88 6.57
N LYS A 73 -2.86 -12.81 5.41
CA LYS A 73 -3.00 -13.78 4.32
C LYS A 73 -2.05 -14.97 4.44
N GLU A 74 -1.24 -15.02 5.49
CA GLU A 74 -0.22 -16.07 5.68
C GLU A 74 0.69 -16.22 4.44
N PHE A 75 1.07 -15.07 3.86
CA PHE A 75 1.91 -15.03 2.67
C PHE A 75 3.31 -15.55 2.99
N THR A 76 3.74 -16.57 2.25
CA THR A 76 4.98 -17.30 2.52
C THR A 76 6.11 -16.91 1.59
N THR A 77 7.34 -17.32 1.95
CA THR A 77 8.51 -17.20 1.07
C THR A 77 8.29 -17.93 -0.26
N THR A 78 7.57 -19.05 -0.23
CA THR A 78 7.20 -19.81 -1.45
C THR A 78 6.27 -19.00 -2.34
N ASP A 79 5.29 -18.31 -1.78
CA ASP A 79 4.39 -17.42 -2.54
C ASP A 79 5.17 -16.27 -3.19
N TYR A 80 6.13 -15.72 -2.46
CA TYR A 80 7.01 -14.69 -2.99
C TYR A 80 7.88 -15.21 -4.13
N HIS A 81 8.48 -16.39 -3.97
CA HIS A 81 9.29 -17.04 -4.99
C HIS A 81 8.50 -17.29 -6.29
N ALA A 82 7.24 -17.68 -6.19
CA ALA A 82 6.37 -17.90 -7.35
C ALA A 82 6.22 -16.65 -8.23
N ARG A 83 6.38 -15.46 -7.64
CA ARG A 83 6.29 -14.17 -8.34
C ARG A 83 7.67 -13.59 -8.72
N HIS A 84 8.72 -14.01 -8.02
CA HIS A 84 10.09 -13.48 -8.15
C HIS A 84 11.10 -14.62 -8.28
N HIS A 85 10.91 -15.50 -9.26
CA HIS A 85 11.72 -16.72 -9.42
C HIS A 85 13.08 -16.48 -10.07
N LYS A 86 13.40 -15.26 -10.50
CA LYS A 86 14.67 -14.90 -11.13
C LYS A 86 15.45 -13.86 -10.31
N GLY A 87 16.75 -13.77 -10.59
CA GLY A 87 17.64 -12.83 -9.92
C GLY A 87 17.90 -13.15 -8.45
N TYR A 88 18.41 -12.17 -7.73
CA TYR A 88 18.76 -12.31 -6.31
C TYR A 88 17.57 -12.71 -5.45
N LEU A 89 16.43 -12.03 -5.62
CA LEU A 89 15.22 -12.33 -4.83
C LEU A 89 14.72 -13.75 -5.09
N GLY A 90 14.77 -14.22 -6.33
CA GLY A 90 14.42 -15.59 -6.67
C GLY A 90 15.38 -16.61 -6.04
N SER A 91 16.67 -16.29 -5.93
CA SER A 91 17.64 -17.18 -5.31
C SER A 91 17.45 -17.34 -3.80
N VAL A 92 17.17 -16.24 -3.08
CA VAL A 92 17.01 -16.25 -1.61
C VAL A 92 15.65 -16.77 -1.14
N THR A 93 14.66 -16.81 -2.02
CA THR A 93 13.32 -17.30 -1.71
C THR A 93 13.01 -18.69 -2.26
N ARG A 94 14.00 -19.33 -2.90
CA ARG A 94 13.83 -20.68 -3.46
C ARG A 94 13.51 -21.68 -2.35
N PRO A 95 12.43 -22.45 -2.49
CA PRO A 95 12.15 -23.53 -1.56
C PRO A 95 13.29 -24.56 -1.54
N ALA A 96 13.63 -25.08 -0.36
CA ALA A 96 14.56 -26.19 -0.25
C ALA A 96 13.98 -27.40 -1.00
N THR A 97 14.75 -27.97 -1.91
CA THR A 97 14.38 -29.22 -2.59
C THR A 97 14.94 -30.38 -1.78
N SER A 98 14.20 -31.48 -1.73
CA SER A 98 14.60 -32.69 -1.01
C SER A 98 15.91 -33.36 -1.52
N TYR A 99 16.55 -32.76 -2.52
CA TYR A 99 17.79 -33.20 -3.12
C TYR A 99 19.02 -32.40 -2.69
N ASP A 100 18.85 -31.33 -1.90
CA ASP A 100 19.97 -30.51 -1.43
C ASP A 100 20.56 -31.01 -0.10
N GLU A 101 20.15 -32.19 0.39
CA GLU A 101 20.67 -32.84 1.57
C GLU A 101 21.74 -33.93 1.25
N SER A 102 22.53 -33.72 0.24
CA SER A 102 23.64 -34.62 -0.05
C SER A 102 24.99 -33.91 -0.02
#